data_31e875e55816452e26e8097761237e42
#
_entry.id   31e875e55816452e26e8097761237e42
#
_cell.length_a   1.000
_cell.length_b   1.000
_cell.length_c   1.000
_cell.angle_alpha   90.00
_cell.angle_beta   90.00
_cell.angle_gamma   90.00
#
_symmetry.space_group_name_H-M   'P 1'
#
loop_
_entity.id
_entity.type
_entity.pdbx_description
1 polymer ?
#
loop_
_entity_poly.entity_id
_entity_poly.type
_entity_poly.pdbx_seq_one_letter_code
_entity_poly.pdbx_strand_id
1 'polypeptide(L)'
;EHRKIKISDPDRNLRIYQHMLANAEVLDSRQEFYYGKELFYHKLYREAAAVFLHFLENPEAWLENQLDACLQLCYCYRALGENDKAMNLLFKSFQFDVPRAEMCYELGNLFLEKSAFISAVYWYQQALNAPYCEQDGGFFIPDCHDFLPLVQLCVCYDKLGQYKTSFDCLQRAAKIHP
;
A
#
# COMPACT_ATOMS: atom_id res chain seq x y z
N GLU A 1 -9.89 41.94 5.69
CA GLU A 1 -10.73 40.74 5.70
C GLU A 1 -9.95 39.60 6.36
N HIS A 2 -10.35 39.25 7.61
CA HIS A 2 -9.78 38.11 8.31
C HIS A 2 -10.32 36.79 7.66
N ARG A 3 -9.54 36.12 6.82
CA ARG A 3 -9.79 34.74 6.46
C ARG A 3 -9.67 33.89 7.74
N LYS A 4 -10.80 33.44 8.28
CA LYS A 4 -10.81 32.42 9.31
C LYS A 4 -10.10 31.19 8.75
N ILE A 5 -8.91 30.87 9.26
CA ILE A 5 -8.25 29.58 9.02
C ILE A 5 -9.20 28.55 9.62
N LYS A 6 -9.89 27.77 8.77
CA LYS A 6 -10.65 26.61 9.23
C LYS A 6 -9.63 25.62 9.80
N ILE A 7 -9.58 25.51 11.12
CA ILE A 7 -8.83 24.43 11.77
C ILE A 7 -9.50 23.13 11.28
N SER A 8 -8.77 22.35 10.51
CA SER A 8 -9.22 21.02 10.10
C SER A 8 -9.32 20.16 11.34
N ASP A 9 -10.50 19.59 11.58
CA ASP A 9 -10.72 18.62 12.64
C ASP A 9 -10.36 17.24 12.10
N PRO A 10 -9.21 16.66 12.48
CA PRO A 10 -8.72 15.40 11.91
C PRO A 10 -9.62 14.19 12.24
N ASP A 11 -10.35 14.25 13.37
CA ASP A 11 -11.18 13.14 13.83
C ASP A 11 -12.63 13.21 13.32
N ARG A 12 -12.96 14.24 12.53
CA ARG A 12 -14.34 14.47 12.09
C ARG A 12 -14.95 13.28 11.37
N ASN A 13 -14.23 12.74 10.38
CA ASN A 13 -14.76 11.66 9.55
C ASN A 13 -14.90 10.37 10.37
N LEU A 14 -13.90 10.05 11.19
CA LEU A 14 -13.98 8.90 12.09
C LEU A 14 -15.23 8.95 12.97
N ARG A 15 -15.49 10.13 13.61
CA ARG A 15 -16.68 10.31 14.44
C ARG A 15 -17.99 10.17 13.66
N ILE A 16 -18.04 10.63 12.41
CA ILE A 16 -19.22 10.47 11.55
C ILE A 16 -19.53 8.98 11.36
N TYR A 17 -18.55 8.18 10.94
CA TYR A 17 -18.74 6.73 10.73
C TYR A 17 -19.10 6.02 12.03
N GLN A 18 -18.44 6.35 13.14
CA GLN A 18 -18.76 5.77 14.44
C GLN A 18 -20.20 6.10 14.89
N HIS A 19 -20.66 7.33 14.61
CA HIS A 19 -22.04 7.73 14.91
C HIS A 19 -23.06 6.98 14.05
N MET A 20 -22.79 6.81 12.75
CA MET A 20 -23.64 6.02 11.85
C MET A 20 -23.80 4.58 12.37
N LEU A 21 -22.67 3.92 12.70
CA LEU A 21 -22.68 2.57 13.23
C LEU A 21 -23.36 2.46 14.59
N ALA A 22 -23.20 3.44 15.48
CA ALA A 22 -23.89 3.49 16.77
C ALA A 22 -25.42 3.60 16.63
N ASN A 23 -25.90 4.19 15.53
CA ASN A 23 -27.31 4.26 15.16
C ASN A 23 -27.80 3.04 14.37
N ALA A 24 -27.01 1.97 14.29
CA ALA A 24 -27.29 0.77 13.52
C ALA A 24 -27.51 1.05 12.01
N GLU A 25 -26.92 2.11 11.47
CA GLU A 25 -26.88 2.37 10.04
C GLU A 25 -25.90 1.40 9.36
N VAL A 26 -26.30 0.87 8.21
CA VAL A 26 -25.44 0.01 7.39
C VAL A 26 -24.63 0.90 6.45
N LEU A 27 -23.31 0.78 6.50
CA LEU A 27 -22.43 1.48 5.57
C LEU A 27 -22.52 0.84 4.19
N ASP A 28 -22.60 1.65 3.13
CA ASP A 28 -22.41 1.15 1.78
C ASP A 28 -20.91 0.78 1.54
N SER A 29 -20.65 0.07 0.45
CA SER A 29 -19.29 -0.41 0.12
C SER A 29 -18.25 0.71 0.08
N ARG A 30 -18.62 1.88 -0.44
CA ARG A 30 -17.72 3.04 -0.50
C ARG A 30 -17.47 3.63 0.89
N GLN A 31 -18.51 3.78 1.69
CA GLN A 31 -18.42 4.27 3.07
C GLN A 31 -17.58 3.33 3.93
N GLU A 32 -17.76 2.02 3.77
CA GLU A 32 -16.97 1.02 4.49
C GLU A 32 -15.48 1.12 4.16
N PHE A 33 -15.12 1.21 2.88
CA PHE A 33 -13.75 1.42 2.45
C PHE A 33 -13.13 2.66 3.09
N TYR A 34 -13.81 3.82 3.03
CA TYR A 34 -13.29 5.04 3.63
C TYR A 34 -13.26 5.00 5.16
N TYR A 35 -14.19 4.29 5.80
CA TYR A 35 -14.12 4.05 7.24
C TYR A 35 -12.86 3.25 7.62
N GLY A 36 -12.55 2.22 6.86
CA GLY A 36 -11.28 1.49 7.01
C GLY A 36 -10.05 2.40 6.91
N LYS A 37 -10.04 3.33 5.93
CA LYS A 37 -8.95 4.32 5.78
C LYS A 37 -8.87 5.28 6.96
N GLU A 38 -9.99 5.77 7.47
CA GLU A 38 -10.00 6.64 8.67
C GLU A 38 -9.43 5.90 9.88
N LEU A 39 -9.83 4.65 10.11
CA LEU A 39 -9.27 3.82 11.18
C LEU A 39 -7.75 3.65 11.02
N PHE A 40 -7.28 3.40 9.79
CA PHE A 40 -5.86 3.29 9.49
C PHE A 40 -5.09 4.57 9.81
N TYR A 41 -5.58 5.74 9.38
CA TYR A 41 -4.94 7.03 9.65
C TYR A 41 -4.88 7.36 11.14
N HIS A 42 -5.84 6.86 11.92
CA HIS A 42 -5.84 6.96 13.38
C HIS A 42 -5.03 5.84 14.06
N LYS A 43 -4.29 5.02 13.29
CA LYS A 43 -3.46 3.91 13.79
C LYS A 43 -4.25 2.82 14.53
N LEU A 44 -5.54 2.74 14.32
CA LEU A 44 -6.43 1.68 14.81
C LEU A 44 -6.33 0.48 13.86
N TYR A 45 -5.13 -0.10 13.77
CA TYR A 45 -4.78 -1.08 12.73
C TYR A 45 -5.58 -2.38 12.82
N ARG A 46 -5.97 -2.82 14.03
CA ARG A 46 -6.79 -4.04 14.20
C ARG A 46 -8.19 -3.83 13.67
N GLU A 47 -8.79 -2.71 14.02
CA GLU A 47 -10.13 -2.30 13.59
C GLU A 47 -10.14 -2.04 12.08
N ALA A 48 -9.15 -1.33 11.57
CA ALA A 48 -8.97 -1.10 10.14
C ALA A 48 -8.88 -2.43 9.37
N ALA A 49 -8.06 -3.37 9.87
CA ALA A 49 -7.91 -4.68 9.24
C ALA A 49 -9.23 -5.46 9.20
N ALA A 50 -10.04 -5.42 10.27
CA ALA A 50 -11.34 -6.08 10.28
C ALA A 50 -12.30 -5.48 9.25
N VAL A 51 -12.34 -4.15 9.13
CA VAL A 51 -13.17 -3.45 8.16
C VAL A 51 -12.73 -3.74 6.73
N PHE A 52 -11.43 -3.69 6.42
CA PHE A 52 -10.94 -4.00 5.08
C PHE A 52 -11.15 -5.47 4.69
N LEU A 53 -11.02 -6.41 5.65
CA LEU A 53 -11.33 -7.82 5.38
C LEU A 53 -12.80 -8.00 4.98
N HIS A 54 -13.73 -7.40 5.72
CA HIS A 54 -15.16 -7.47 5.42
C HIS A 54 -15.47 -6.79 4.08
N PHE A 55 -14.89 -5.61 3.83
CA PHE A 55 -15.03 -4.91 2.54
C PHE A 55 -14.61 -5.79 1.36
N LEU A 56 -13.50 -6.54 1.48
CA LEU A 56 -12.98 -7.41 0.43
C LEU A 56 -13.83 -8.67 0.19
N GLU A 57 -14.82 -8.96 1.03
CA GLU A 57 -15.81 -10.02 0.79
C GLU A 57 -16.87 -9.61 -0.25
N ASN A 58 -16.99 -8.32 -0.56
CA ASN A 58 -17.94 -7.82 -1.55
C ASN A 58 -17.33 -7.89 -2.97
N PRO A 59 -17.77 -8.84 -3.84
CA PRO A 59 -17.23 -8.97 -5.19
C PRO A 59 -17.62 -7.82 -6.13
N GLU A 60 -18.67 -7.07 -5.80
CA GLU A 60 -19.17 -5.94 -6.58
C GLU A 60 -18.50 -4.60 -6.19
N ALA A 61 -17.56 -4.63 -5.24
CA ALA A 61 -16.82 -3.44 -4.87
C ALA A 61 -15.96 -2.96 -6.04
N TRP A 62 -15.79 -1.64 -6.14
CA TRP A 62 -14.95 -1.06 -7.20
C TRP A 62 -13.52 -1.59 -7.09
N LEU A 63 -12.99 -2.10 -8.22
CA LEU A 63 -11.69 -2.78 -8.30
C LEU A 63 -10.55 -1.95 -7.68
N GLU A 64 -10.49 -0.65 -7.95
CA GLU A 64 -9.43 0.21 -7.41
C GLU A 64 -9.50 0.32 -5.87
N ASN A 65 -10.71 0.34 -5.31
CA ASN A 65 -10.87 0.29 -3.85
C ASN A 65 -10.49 -1.09 -3.28
N GLN A 66 -10.73 -2.19 -4.00
CA GLN A 66 -10.30 -3.52 -3.57
C GLN A 66 -8.77 -3.62 -3.54
N LEU A 67 -8.10 -3.09 -4.55
CA LEU A 67 -6.64 -3.06 -4.62
C LEU A 67 -6.04 -2.15 -3.54
N ASP A 68 -6.57 -0.92 -3.36
CA ASP A 68 -6.11 -0.03 -2.27
C ASP A 68 -6.39 -0.65 -0.89
N ALA A 69 -7.55 -1.30 -0.69
CA ALA A 69 -7.85 -2.01 0.55
C ALA A 69 -6.84 -3.14 0.83
N CYS A 70 -6.41 -3.90 -0.19
CA CYS A 70 -5.36 -4.89 -0.04
C CYS A 70 -4.03 -4.25 0.42
N LEU A 71 -3.66 -3.11 -0.15
CA LEU A 71 -2.45 -2.40 0.23
C LEU A 71 -2.54 -1.84 1.66
N GLN A 72 -3.65 -1.19 2.02
CA GLN A 72 -3.88 -0.66 3.37
C GLN A 72 -3.91 -1.78 4.42
N LEU A 73 -4.54 -2.91 4.10
CA LEU A 73 -4.57 -4.08 4.98
C LEU A 73 -3.17 -4.71 5.12
N CYS A 74 -2.36 -4.72 4.07
CA CYS A 74 -0.95 -5.09 4.15
C CYS A 74 -0.21 -4.21 5.17
N TYR A 75 -0.38 -2.90 5.11
CA TYR A 75 0.22 -1.96 6.06
C TYR A 75 -0.29 -2.18 7.50
N CYS A 76 -1.59 -2.48 7.67
CA CYS A 76 -2.15 -2.86 8.97
C CYS A 76 -1.43 -4.08 9.54
N TYR A 77 -1.30 -5.16 8.75
CA TYR A 77 -0.63 -6.38 9.20
C TYR A 77 0.85 -6.15 9.52
N ARG A 78 1.55 -5.36 8.71
CA ARG A 78 2.95 -5.00 9.00
C ARG A 78 3.07 -4.21 10.31
N ALA A 79 2.19 -3.24 10.54
CA ALA A 79 2.17 -2.46 11.78
C ALA A 79 1.88 -3.33 13.02
N LEU A 80 1.13 -4.43 12.83
CA LEU A 80 0.84 -5.43 13.88
C LEU A 80 1.92 -6.51 14.01
N GLY A 81 2.96 -6.50 13.17
CA GLY A 81 4.01 -7.53 13.17
C GLY A 81 3.58 -8.84 12.49
N GLU A 82 2.46 -8.85 11.77
CA GLU A 82 1.86 -10.03 11.12
C GLU A 82 2.33 -10.16 9.66
N ASN A 83 3.64 -10.12 9.42
CA ASN A 83 4.24 -10.05 8.08
C ASN A 83 3.87 -11.23 7.15
N ASP A 84 3.62 -12.42 7.69
CA ASP A 84 3.18 -13.56 6.88
C ASP A 84 1.75 -13.37 6.36
N LYS A 85 0.86 -12.75 7.15
CA LYS A 85 -0.48 -12.37 6.68
C LYS A 85 -0.41 -11.28 5.61
N ALA A 86 0.46 -10.28 5.79
CA ALA A 86 0.69 -9.24 4.80
C ALA A 86 1.15 -9.84 3.46
N MET A 87 2.12 -10.75 3.49
CA MET A 87 2.64 -11.42 2.29
C MET A 87 1.56 -12.26 1.59
N ASN A 88 0.81 -13.07 2.33
CA ASN A 88 -0.26 -13.90 1.76
C ASN A 88 -1.36 -13.05 1.13
N LEU A 89 -1.69 -11.91 1.74
CA LEU A 89 -2.67 -10.98 1.21
C LEU A 89 -2.22 -10.35 -0.11
N LEU A 90 -0.95 -9.92 -0.21
CA LEU A 90 -0.42 -9.35 -1.44
C LEU A 90 -0.46 -10.37 -2.59
N PHE A 91 -0.14 -11.65 -2.35
CA PHE A 91 -0.32 -12.70 -3.36
C PHE A 91 -1.80 -12.91 -3.71
N LYS A 92 -2.71 -12.85 -2.73
CA LYS A 92 -4.15 -12.97 -2.96
C LYS A 92 -4.69 -11.81 -3.82
N SER A 93 -4.13 -10.60 -3.69
CA SER A 93 -4.58 -9.43 -4.47
C SER A 93 -4.41 -9.62 -5.98
N PHE A 94 -3.50 -10.49 -6.42
CA PHE A 94 -3.29 -10.82 -7.84
C PHE A 94 -4.45 -11.63 -8.46
N GLN A 95 -5.45 -12.02 -7.67
CA GLN A 95 -6.71 -12.56 -8.18
C GLN A 95 -7.65 -11.46 -8.68
N PHE A 96 -7.47 -10.22 -8.22
CA PHE A 96 -8.28 -9.08 -8.64
C PHE A 96 -7.77 -8.44 -9.93
N ASP A 97 -6.45 -8.29 -10.06
CA ASP A 97 -5.81 -7.66 -11.22
C ASP A 97 -4.36 -8.11 -11.35
N VAL A 98 -3.71 -7.74 -12.46
CA VAL A 98 -2.25 -7.91 -12.64
C VAL A 98 -1.49 -7.22 -11.50
N PRO A 99 -0.31 -7.75 -11.10
CA PRO A 99 0.47 -7.15 -10.03
C PRO A 99 0.80 -5.69 -10.29
N ARG A 100 0.33 -4.79 -9.42
CA ARG A 100 0.66 -3.36 -9.45
C ARG A 100 2.02 -3.09 -8.81
N ALA A 101 2.66 -1.99 -9.19
CA ALA A 101 3.99 -1.63 -8.69
C ALA A 101 4.05 -1.56 -7.16
N GLU A 102 3.02 -0.99 -6.52
CA GLU A 102 2.91 -0.86 -5.06
C GLU A 102 2.92 -2.23 -4.36
N MET A 103 2.16 -3.21 -4.89
CA MET A 103 2.12 -4.58 -4.36
C MET A 103 3.46 -5.29 -4.55
N CYS A 104 4.07 -5.14 -5.72
CA CYS A 104 5.38 -5.70 -6.00
C CYS A 104 6.46 -5.08 -5.09
N TYR A 105 6.42 -3.76 -4.89
CA TYR A 105 7.33 -3.06 -4.00
C TYR A 105 7.20 -3.56 -2.54
N GLU A 106 5.97 -3.70 -2.03
CA GLU A 106 5.74 -4.22 -0.68
C GLU A 106 6.16 -5.69 -0.51
N LEU A 107 5.97 -6.54 -1.54
CA LEU A 107 6.54 -7.89 -1.54
C LEU A 107 8.07 -7.84 -1.48
N GLY A 108 8.70 -6.96 -2.26
CA GLY A 108 10.14 -6.72 -2.17
C GLY A 108 10.59 -6.37 -0.76
N ASN A 109 9.88 -5.47 -0.08
CA ASN A 109 10.17 -5.07 1.29
C ASN A 109 10.05 -6.25 2.27
N LEU A 110 8.99 -7.06 2.16
CA LEU A 110 8.80 -8.22 3.04
C LEU A 110 9.88 -9.30 2.84
N PHE A 111 10.36 -9.51 1.61
CA PHE A 111 11.48 -10.40 1.34
C PHE A 111 12.83 -9.82 1.82
N LEU A 112 13.01 -8.51 1.68
CA LEU A 112 14.20 -7.82 2.19
C LEU A 112 14.31 -7.93 3.71
N GLU A 113 13.21 -7.73 4.44
CA GLU A 113 13.15 -7.90 5.91
C GLU A 113 13.53 -9.32 6.34
N LYS A 114 13.20 -10.33 5.53
CA LYS A 114 13.61 -11.73 5.74
C LYS A 114 15.05 -12.02 5.26
N SER A 115 15.79 -11.00 4.80
CA SER A 115 17.12 -11.16 4.18
C SER A 115 17.15 -12.08 2.95
N ALA A 116 16.01 -12.30 2.32
CA ALA A 116 15.86 -13.07 1.09
C ALA A 116 16.13 -12.18 -0.15
N PHE A 117 17.38 -11.70 -0.26
CA PHE A 117 17.77 -10.65 -1.20
C PHE A 117 17.47 -10.98 -2.66
N ILE A 118 17.62 -12.23 -3.10
CA ILE A 118 17.32 -12.67 -4.48
C ILE A 118 15.83 -12.50 -4.77
N SER A 119 14.97 -12.92 -3.85
CA SER A 119 13.51 -12.76 -3.99
C SER A 119 13.11 -11.28 -3.94
N ALA A 120 13.74 -10.49 -3.06
CA ALA A 120 13.51 -9.05 -2.98
C ALA A 120 13.87 -8.37 -4.31
N VAL A 121 15.03 -8.69 -4.91
CA VAL A 121 15.45 -8.20 -6.23
C VAL A 121 14.38 -8.50 -7.29
N TYR A 122 13.88 -9.75 -7.33
CA TYR A 122 12.86 -10.14 -8.28
C TYR A 122 11.63 -9.22 -8.18
N TRP A 123 11.09 -9.02 -6.97
CA TRP A 123 9.87 -8.23 -6.77
C TRP A 123 10.07 -6.74 -7.02
N TYR A 124 11.22 -6.16 -6.66
CA TYR A 124 11.53 -4.78 -7.01
C TYR A 124 11.69 -4.58 -8.53
N GLN A 125 12.21 -5.58 -9.24
CA GLN A 125 12.24 -5.54 -10.70
C GLN A 125 10.82 -5.64 -11.30
N GLN A 126 9.92 -6.44 -10.71
CA GLN A 126 8.53 -6.46 -11.13
C GLN A 126 7.86 -5.10 -10.91
N ALA A 127 8.15 -4.41 -9.81
CA ALA A 127 7.63 -3.06 -9.57
C ALA A 127 8.07 -2.07 -10.67
N LEU A 128 9.35 -2.09 -11.06
CA LEU A 128 9.87 -1.27 -12.17
C LEU A 128 9.25 -1.59 -13.55
N ASN A 129 8.77 -2.80 -13.74
CA ASN A 129 8.20 -3.27 -15.00
C ASN A 129 6.66 -3.30 -15.00
N ALA A 130 6.03 -2.98 -13.86
CA ALA A 130 4.58 -2.98 -13.75
C ALA A 130 3.95 -1.97 -14.72
N PRO A 131 2.79 -2.31 -15.31
CA PRO A 131 2.11 -1.39 -16.21
C PRO A 131 1.72 -0.10 -15.49
N TYR A 132 1.87 1.01 -16.20
CA TYR A 132 1.50 2.32 -15.71
C TYR A 132 0.03 2.59 -16.07
N CYS A 133 -0.84 2.60 -15.08
CA CYS A 133 -2.29 2.81 -15.27
C CYS A 133 -2.72 4.13 -14.63
N GLU A 134 -2.40 5.26 -15.28
CA GLU A 134 -2.77 6.61 -14.78
C GLU A 134 -4.26 6.95 -15.01
N GLN A 135 -4.94 6.21 -15.88
CA GLN A 135 -6.25 6.61 -16.43
C GLN A 135 -7.46 6.13 -15.63
N ASP A 136 -7.30 5.23 -14.66
CA ASP A 136 -8.43 4.55 -14.03
C ASP A 136 -8.93 5.20 -12.72
N GLY A 137 -8.37 6.35 -12.33
CA GLY A 137 -8.81 7.09 -11.14
C GLY A 137 -8.55 6.38 -9.81
N GLY A 138 -7.73 5.33 -9.84
CA GLY A 138 -7.34 4.53 -8.68
C GLY A 138 -6.22 5.18 -7.85
N PHE A 139 -5.80 4.48 -6.79
CA PHE A 139 -4.61 4.89 -6.06
C PHE A 139 -3.35 4.61 -6.90
N PHE A 140 -2.41 5.52 -6.83
CA PHE A 140 -1.16 5.45 -7.56
C PHE A 140 -0.05 6.11 -6.76
N ILE A 141 1.04 5.39 -6.56
CA ILE A 141 2.24 5.90 -5.88
C ILE A 141 3.37 5.93 -6.91
N PRO A 142 3.63 7.09 -7.55
CA PRO A 142 4.61 7.22 -8.63
C PRO A 142 5.97 6.60 -8.30
N ASP A 143 6.49 6.89 -7.10
CA ASP A 143 7.79 6.44 -6.66
C ASP A 143 7.93 4.91 -6.58
N CYS A 144 6.82 4.16 -6.53
CA CYS A 144 6.84 2.68 -6.58
C CYS A 144 7.16 2.15 -7.97
N HIS A 145 7.01 2.96 -9.02
CA HIS A 145 7.31 2.59 -10.41
C HIS A 145 8.74 2.86 -10.84
N ASP A 146 9.50 3.65 -10.07
CA ASP A 146 10.85 4.06 -10.48
C ASP A 146 11.81 4.23 -9.30
N PHE A 147 11.66 5.25 -8.49
CA PHE A 147 12.65 5.65 -7.49
C PHE A 147 12.81 4.64 -6.36
N LEU A 148 11.73 4.29 -5.66
CA LEU A 148 11.80 3.45 -4.47
C LEU A 148 12.36 2.04 -4.76
N PRO A 149 11.93 1.33 -5.83
CA PRO A 149 12.53 0.04 -6.17
C PRO A 149 14.01 0.14 -6.51
N LEU A 150 14.46 1.21 -7.18
CA LEU A 150 15.87 1.39 -7.50
C LEU A 150 16.74 1.56 -6.26
N VAL A 151 16.25 2.31 -5.26
CA VAL A 151 16.94 2.46 -3.97
C VAL A 151 17.06 1.10 -3.27
N GLN A 152 16.00 0.33 -3.23
CA GLN A 152 16.01 -0.98 -2.57
C GLN A 152 16.84 -2.02 -3.35
N LEU A 153 16.84 -1.97 -4.67
CA LEU A 153 17.72 -2.79 -5.51
C LEU A 153 19.19 -2.50 -5.24
N CYS A 154 19.56 -1.21 -5.06
CA CYS A 154 20.91 -0.83 -4.65
C CYS A 154 21.31 -1.56 -3.35
N VAL A 155 20.44 -1.53 -2.33
CA VAL A 155 20.68 -2.22 -1.05
C VAL A 155 20.79 -3.74 -1.25
N CYS A 156 19.89 -4.36 -2.01
CA CYS A 156 19.90 -5.80 -2.24
C CYS A 156 21.17 -6.25 -2.98
N TYR A 157 21.57 -5.55 -4.04
CA TYR A 157 22.76 -5.90 -4.81
C TYR A 157 24.05 -5.67 -4.02
N ASP A 158 24.11 -4.66 -3.15
CA ASP A 158 25.22 -4.49 -2.20
C ASP A 158 25.34 -5.71 -1.27
N LYS A 159 24.23 -6.17 -0.65
CA LYS A 159 24.20 -7.37 0.19
C LYS A 159 24.58 -8.65 -0.54
N LEU A 160 24.34 -8.70 -1.85
CA LEU A 160 24.73 -9.83 -2.73
C LEU A 160 26.17 -9.73 -3.25
N GLY A 161 26.94 -8.67 -2.90
CA GLY A 161 28.29 -8.43 -3.38
C GLY A 161 28.37 -7.96 -4.84
N GLN A 162 27.23 -7.60 -5.44
CA GLN A 162 27.15 -7.15 -6.84
C GLN A 162 27.29 -5.63 -6.92
N TYR A 163 28.43 -5.10 -6.48
CA TYR A 163 28.66 -3.67 -6.27
C TYR A 163 28.48 -2.81 -7.52
N LYS A 164 28.85 -3.32 -8.70
CA LYS A 164 28.65 -2.60 -9.96
C LYS A 164 27.16 -2.37 -10.23
N THR A 165 26.36 -3.42 -10.13
CA THR A 165 24.90 -3.36 -10.35
C THR A 165 24.22 -2.47 -9.30
N SER A 166 24.67 -2.56 -8.04
CA SER A 166 24.24 -1.67 -6.95
C SER A 166 24.48 -0.20 -7.32
N PHE A 167 25.69 0.12 -7.78
CA PHE A 167 26.05 1.49 -8.18
C PHE A 167 25.23 1.98 -9.39
N ASP A 168 24.99 1.12 -10.38
CA ASP A 168 24.14 1.44 -11.53
C ASP A 168 22.68 1.78 -11.09
N CYS A 169 22.13 1.02 -10.13
CA CYS A 169 20.81 1.33 -9.55
C CYS A 169 20.81 2.69 -8.83
N LEU A 170 21.84 2.97 -8.03
CA LEU A 170 21.98 4.25 -7.33
C LEU A 170 22.05 5.42 -8.32
N GLN A 171 22.83 5.30 -9.39
CA GLN A 171 22.93 6.34 -10.42
C GLN A 171 21.59 6.59 -11.13
N ARG A 172 20.80 5.53 -11.36
CA ARG A 172 19.44 5.66 -11.94
C ARG A 172 18.51 6.38 -10.98
N ALA A 173 18.50 6.01 -9.69
CA ALA A 173 17.69 6.66 -8.66
C ALA A 173 18.03 8.15 -8.52
N ALA A 174 19.32 8.51 -8.51
CA ALA A 174 19.81 9.90 -8.41
C ALA A 174 19.45 10.78 -9.62
N LYS A 175 19.05 10.19 -10.76
CA LYS A 175 18.54 10.96 -11.91
C LYS A 175 17.07 11.32 -11.76
N ILE A 176 16.32 10.59 -10.95
CA ILE A 176 14.88 10.80 -10.70
C ILE A 176 14.72 11.85 -9.59
N HIS A 177 15.47 11.67 -8.50
CA HIS A 177 15.51 12.62 -7.38
C HIS A 177 16.99 13.01 -7.14
N PRO A 178 17.45 14.12 -7.74
CA PRO A 178 18.84 14.61 -7.62
C PRO A 178 19.17 15.19 -6.25
#